data_63908191a33bf6882e2e04e5a1761624
#
_entry.id   63908191a33bf6882e2e04e5a1761624
#
_cell.length_a   1.000
_cell.length_b   1.000
_cell.length_c   1.000
_cell.angle_alpha   90.00
_cell.angle_beta   90.00
_cell.angle_gamma   90.00
#
_symmetry.space_group_name_H-M   'P 1'
#
loop_
_entity.id
_entity.type
_entity.pdbx_description
1 polymer ?
#
loop_
_entity_poly.entity_id
_entity_poly.type
_entity_poly.pdbx_seq_one_letter_code
_entity_poly.pdbx_strand_id
1 'polypeptide(L)'
;GVIPLLMVFVVFNMSFTAFDTSMTAVMKALHLDSVLGVQLAMLALGSCIGALFFGSRELKGSRWRHMIMFLALMTIGFVVIHACLGNLVLMGFVEVLTGLTISPVFASGNLVVKETVPEESLTEGLSWVSTAGTVGASFGSMITGIVLDHATPNTSLMMPWIFVLCSIPFALLGWFIVRKRG
;
A
#
# COMPACT_ATOMS: atom_id res chain seq x y z
N GLY A 1 13.89 15.54 -3.76
CA GLY A 1 13.12 14.58 -3.11
C GLY A 1 12.12 13.72 -3.87
N VAL A 2 12.03 13.76 -5.22
CA VAL A 2 11.05 12.94 -5.96
C VAL A 2 11.48 11.45 -6.03
N ILE A 3 12.77 11.15 -6.14
CA ILE A 3 13.27 9.77 -6.25
C ILE A 3 12.85 8.87 -5.07
N PRO A 4 13.06 9.26 -3.80
CA PRO A 4 12.57 8.47 -2.67
C PRO A 4 11.06 8.24 -2.72
N LEU A 5 10.29 9.22 -3.14
CA LEU A 5 8.84 9.10 -3.31
C LEU A 5 8.47 8.05 -4.35
N LEU A 6 9.13 8.07 -5.52
CA LEU A 6 8.89 7.07 -6.57
C LEU A 6 9.19 5.66 -6.07
N MET A 7 10.29 5.48 -5.31
CA MET A 7 10.64 4.19 -4.71
C MET A 7 9.59 3.73 -3.69
N VAL A 8 9.07 4.65 -2.87
CA VAL A 8 7.93 4.35 -1.97
C VAL A 8 6.75 3.83 -2.77
N PHE A 9 6.37 4.52 -3.86
CA PHE A 9 5.20 4.13 -4.65
C PHE A 9 5.38 2.82 -5.41
N VAL A 10 6.59 2.53 -5.91
CA VAL A 10 6.90 1.21 -6.49
C VAL A 10 6.62 0.11 -5.45
N VAL A 11 7.28 0.19 -4.29
CA VAL A 11 7.20 -0.88 -3.27
C VAL A 11 5.82 -0.93 -2.62
N PHE A 12 5.17 0.21 -2.42
CA PHE A 12 3.81 0.30 -1.91
C PHE A 12 2.79 -0.38 -2.85
N ASN A 13 2.90 -0.14 -4.17
CA ASN A 13 2.01 -0.80 -5.14
C ASN A 13 2.31 -2.29 -5.29
N MET A 14 3.55 -2.73 -5.09
CA MET A 14 3.87 -4.16 -5.00
C MET A 14 3.01 -4.87 -3.95
N SER A 15 2.72 -4.21 -2.82
CA SER A 15 1.93 -4.78 -1.74
C SER A 15 0.49 -5.08 -2.13
N PHE A 16 -0.14 -4.24 -2.96
CA PHE A 16 -1.52 -4.44 -3.41
C PHE A 16 -1.64 -5.67 -4.31
N THR A 17 -0.81 -5.75 -5.33
CA THR A 17 -0.83 -6.90 -6.25
C THR A 17 -0.38 -8.18 -5.56
N ALA A 18 0.52 -8.10 -4.58
CA ALA A 18 0.87 -9.21 -3.72
C ALA A 18 -0.33 -9.66 -2.88
N PHE A 19 -1.10 -8.73 -2.32
CA PHE A 19 -2.32 -9.03 -1.57
C PHE A 19 -3.38 -9.70 -2.46
N ASP A 20 -3.69 -9.11 -3.61
CA ASP A 20 -4.68 -9.66 -4.54
C ASP A 20 -4.30 -11.06 -5.01
N THR A 21 -3.05 -11.27 -5.40
CA THR A 21 -2.54 -12.55 -5.88
C THR A 21 -2.52 -13.60 -4.77
N SER A 22 -2.04 -13.24 -3.59
CA SER A 22 -1.99 -14.15 -2.44
C SER A 22 -3.37 -14.51 -1.92
N MET A 23 -4.27 -13.54 -1.81
CA MET A 23 -5.65 -13.76 -1.37
C MET A 23 -6.40 -14.68 -2.35
N THR A 24 -6.21 -14.46 -3.64
CA THR A 24 -6.78 -15.32 -4.67
C THR A 24 -6.30 -16.76 -4.51
N ALA A 25 -5.01 -16.98 -4.31
CA ALA A 25 -4.43 -18.31 -4.11
C ALA A 25 -4.93 -18.98 -2.83
N VAL A 26 -5.03 -18.24 -1.73
CA VAL A 26 -5.52 -18.74 -0.44
C VAL A 26 -6.99 -19.13 -0.53
N MET A 27 -7.85 -18.29 -1.10
CA MET A 27 -9.28 -18.58 -1.23
C MET A 27 -9.52 -19.79 -2.14
N LYS A 28 -8.77 -19.94 -3.23
CA LYS A 28 -8.82 -21.14 -4.08
C LYS A 28 -8.38 -22.39 -3.33
N ALA A 29 -7.31 -22.32 -2.57
CA ALA A 29 -6.81 -23.45 -1.78
C ALA A 29 -7.81 -23.91 -0.70
N LEU A 30 -8.62 -22.99 -0.18
CA LEU A 30 -9.68 -23.25 0.80
C LEU A 30 -11.03 -23.60 0.16
N HIS A 31 -11.12 -23.63 -1.18
CA HIS A 31 -12.39 -23.80 -1.93
C HIS A 31 -13.46 -22.74 -1.59
N LEU A 32 -13.01 -21.51 -1.35
CA LEU A 32 -13.84 -20.36 -0.97
C LEU A 32 -13.83 -19.26 -2.04
N ASP A 33 -13.82 -19.63 -3.31
CA ASP A 33 -13.79 -18.69 -4.44
C ASP A 33 -14.92 -17.65 -4.40
N SER A 34 -16.08 -18.03 -3.90
CA SER A 34 -17.24 -17.13 -3.74
C SER A 34 -17.00 -16.01 -2.72
N VAL A 35 -16.09 -16.21 -1.76
CA VAL A 35 -15.77 -15.26 -0.70
C VAL A 35 -14.65 -14.29 -1.13
N LEU A 36 -13.85 -14.65 -2.12
CA LEU A 36 -12.72 -13.85 -2.60
C LEU A 36 -13.14 -12.42 -2.95
N GLY A 37 -14.21 -12.25 -3.71
CA GLY A 37 -14.71 -10.93 -4.10
C GLY A 37 -15.11 -10.07 -2.91
N VAL A 38 -15.67 -10.68 -1.86
CA VAL A 38 -16.03 -9.98 -0.61
C VAL A 38 -14.78 -9.53 0.12
N GLN A 39 -13.76 -10.37 0.25
CA GLN A 39 -12.52 -10.03 0.92
C GLN A 39 -11.80 -8.87 0.21
N LEU A 40 -11.65 -8.93 -1.09
CA LEU A 40 -11.04 -7.84 -1.86
C LEU A 40 -11.88 -6.54 -1.77
N ALA A 41 -13.21 -6.66 -1.76
CA ALA A 41 -14.11 -5.53 -1.60
C ALA A 41 -14.00 -4.87 -0.22
N MET A 42 -13.70 -5.63 0.85
CA MET A 42 -13.53 -5.07 2.19
C MET A 42 -12.32 -4.12 2.26
N LEU A 43 -11.20 -4.50 1.66
CA LEU A 43 -10.03 -3.62 1.55
C LEU A 43 -10.34 -2.35 0.75
N ALA A 44 -11.01 -2.51 -0.40
CA ALA A 44 -11.43 -1.39 -1.25
C ALA A 44 -12.43 -0.47 -0.53
N LEU A 45 -13.38 -1.03 0.22
CA LEU A 45 -14.34 -0.28 1.04
C LEU A 45 -13.60 0.58 2.07
N GLY A 46 -12.61 0.02 2.77
CA GLY A 46 -11.76 0.74 3.70
C GLY A 46 -11.05 1.92 3.02
N SER A 47 -10.49 1.71 1.83
CA SER A 47 -9.85 2.77 1.04
C SER A 47 -10.83 3.88 0.65
N CYS A 48 -12.06 3.52 0.26
CA CYS A 48 -13.11 4.48 -0.07
C CYS A 48 -13.50 5.33 1.16
N ILE A 49 -13.72 4.70 2.30
CA ILE A 49 -14.02 5.39 3.56
C ILE A 49 -12.83 6.30 3.95
N GLY A 50 -11.59 5.80 3.84
CA GLY A 50 -10.39 6.58 4.09
C GLY A 50 -10.29 7.82 3.21
N ALA A 51 -10.64 7.70 1.93
CA ALA A 51 -10.68 8.83 1.00
C ALA A 51 -11.71 9.91 1.43
N LEU A 52 -12.89 9.50 1.86
CA LEU A 52 -13.92 10.42 2.34
C LEU A 52 -13.51 11.15 3.62
N PHE A 53 -12.89 10.44 4.58
CA PHE A 53 -12.48 11.04 5.85
C PHE A 53 -11.22 11.89 5.75
N PHE A 54 -10.23 11.46 5.00
CA PHE A 54 -8.92 12.13 4.91
C PHE A 54 -8.78 13.01 3.68
N GLY A 55 -9.57 12.79 2.64
CA GLY A 55 -9.58 13.62 1.42
C GLY A 55 -10.07 15.03 1.65
N SER A 56 -10.94 15.25 2.65
CA SER A 56 -11.47 16.56 3.03
C SER A 56 -10.70 17.25 4.17
N ARG A 57 -9.71 16.60 4.76
CA ARG A 57 -8.98 17.12 5.93
C ARG A 57 -7.51 17.35 5.59
N GLU A 58 -7.06 18.58 5.75
CA GLU A 58 -5.64 18.88 5.72
C GLU A 58 -4.98 18.46 7.04
N LEU A 59 -4.21 17.39 6.99
CA LEU A 59 -3.39 16.97 8.13
C LEU A 59 -2.25 17.99 8.32
N LYS A 60 -2.21 18.64 9.47
CA LYS A 60 -1.15 19.59 9.84
C LYS A 60 0.17 18.85 10.07
N GLY A 61 1.26 19.36 9.52
CA GLY A 61 2.61 18.84 9.73
C GLY A 61 3.27 18.27 8.47
N SER A 62 4.37 17.56 8.63
CA SER A 62 5.15 17.02 7.52
C SER A 62 4.40 15.88 6.80
N ARG A 63 4.24 16.00 5.48
CA ARG A 63 3.60 15.00 4.62
C ARG A 63 4.32 13.64 4.70
N TRP A 64 5.64 13.66 4.77
CA TRP A 64 6.46 12.47 4.94
C TRP A 64 6.19 11.73 6.25
N ARG A 65 6.00 12.45 7.35
CA ARG A 65 5.67 11.83 8.63
C ARG A 65 4.30 11.15 8.61
N HIS A 66 3.31 11.79 8.00
CA HIS A 66 1.98 11.18 7.82
C HIS A 66 2.07 9.92 6.96
N MET A 67 2.80 9.98 5.86
CA MET A 67 3.00 8.83 4.98
C MET A 67 3.67 7.66 5.73
N ILE A 68 4.74 7.92 6.49
CA ILE A 68 5.42 6.90 7.31
C ILE A 68 4.46 6.29 8.33
N MET A 69 3.68 7.11 9.01
CA MET A 69 2.70 6.64 10.00
C MET A 69 1.66 5.71 9.36
N PHE A 70 1.09 6.11 8.24
CA PHE A 70 0.08 5.29 7.55
C PHE A 70 0.67 4.03 6.93
N LEU A 71 1.91 4.06 6.42
CA LEU A 71 2.61 2.86 5.97
C LEU A 71 2.88 1.89 7.13
N ALA A 72 3.25 2.38 8.31
CA ALA A 72 3.43 1.56 9.50
C ALA A 72 2.11 0.90 9.94
N LEU A 73 1.02 1.67 9.98
CA LEU A 73 -0.32 1.15 10.30
C LEU A 73 -0.78 0.11 9.27
N MET A 74 -0.52 0.34 8.00
CA MET A 74 -0.83 -0.60 6.92
C MET A 74 -0.02 -1.89 7.04
N THR A 75 1.25 -1.81 7.42
CA THR A 75 2.09 -2.98 7.69
C THR A 75 1.49 -3.84 8.80
N ILE A 76 1.11 -3.21 9.92
CA ILE A 76 0.44 -3.88 11.03
C ILE A 76 -0.87 -4.52 10.56
N GLY A 77 -1.66 -3.80 9.77
CA GLY A 77 -2.91 -4.30 9.21
C GLY A 77 -2.72 -5.57 8.38
N PHE A 78 -1.77 -5.60 7.47
CA PHE A 78 -1.49 -6.79 6.67
C PHE A 78 -0.94 -7.97 7.50
N VAL A 79 -0.13 -7.71 8.53
CA VAL A 79 0.31 -8.75 9.47
C VAL A 79 -0.89 -9.36 10.20
N VAL A 80 -1.82 -8.54 10.66
CA VAL A 80 -3.03 -9.01 11.36
C VAL A 80 -3.96 -9.75 10.40
N ILE A 81 -4.12 -9.31 9.17
CA ILE A 81 -4.87 -10.03 8.12
C ILE A 81 -4.29 -11.44 7.96
N HIS A 82 -2.99 -11.57 7.83
CA HIS A 82 -2.32 -12.86 7.74
C HIS A 82 -2.58 -13.75 8.97
N ALA A 83 -2.58 -13.17 10.17
CA ALA A 83 -2.87 -13.88 11.40
C ALA A 83 -4.35 -14.29 11.53
N CYS A 84 -5.27 -13.61 10.86
CA CYS A 84 -6.73 -13.83 10.94
C CYS A 84 -7.26 -14.85 9.93
N LEU A 85 -6.43 -15.63 9.25
CA LEU A 85 -6.86 -16.61 8.24
C LEU A 85 -7.87 -17.65 8.75
N GLY A 86 -7.89 -17.91 10.04
CA GLY A 86 -8.85 -18.84 10.66
C GLY A 86 -10.26 -18.25 10.85
N ASN A 87 -10.44 -16.95 10.69
CA ASN A 87 -11.72 -16.27 10.87
C ASN A 87 -11.92 -15.19 9.80
N LEU A 88 -12.63 -15.56 8.73
CA LEU A 88 -12.85 -14.68 7.56
C LEU A 88 -13.64 -13.41 7.89
N VAL A 89 -14.53 -13.44 8.88
CA VAL A 89 -15.30 -12.26 9.29
C VAL A 89 -14.38 -11.24 9.96
N LEU A 90 -13.57 -11.71 10.91
CA LEU A 90 -12.58 -10.86 11.57
C LEU A 90 -11.56 -10.32 10.56
N MET A 91 -11.11 -11.16 9.64
CA MET A 91 -10.20 -10.77 8.56
C MET A 91 -10.80 -9.64 7.71
N GLY A 92 -12.07 -9.72 7.33
CA GLY A 92 -12.78 -8.66 6.60
C GLY A 92 -12.82 -7.33 7.35
N PHE A 93 -13.06 -7.33 8.66
CA PHE A 93 -12.97 -6.12 9.48
C PHE A 93 -11.58 -5.51 9.48
N VAL A 94 -10.54 -6.33 9.61
CA VAL A 94 -9.15 -5.89 9.59
C VAL A 94 -8.78 -5.35 8.21
N GLU A 95 -9.32 -5.93 7.13
CA GLU A 95 -9.14 -5.44 5.76
C GLU A 95 -9.73 -4.03 5.58
N VAL A 96 -10.92 -3.76 6.12
CA VAL A 96 -11.51 -2.42 6.10
C VAL A 96 -10.62 -1.43 6.87
N LEU A 97 -10.16 -1.78 8.06
CA LEU A 97 -9.27 -0.93 8.85
C LEU A 97 -7.93 -0.68 8.15
N THR A 98 -7.36 -1.70 7.52
CA THR A 98 -6.12 -1.58 6.74
C THR A 98 -6.36 -0.69 5.50
N GLY A 99 -7.48 -0.86 4.83
CA GLY A 99 -7.88 -0.05 3.68
C GLY A 99 -7.98 1.45 4.00
N LEU A 100 -8.39 1.81 5.22
CA LEU A 100 -8.44 3.21 5.67
C LEU A 100 -7.09 3.94 5.53
N THR A 101 -5.97 3.23 5.57
CA THR A 101 -4.62 3.79 5.49
C THR A 101 -4.16 4.06 4.05
N ILE A 102 -4.81 3.44 3.05
CA ILE A 102 -4.41 3.49 1.64
C ILE A 102 -4.52 4.91 1.08
N SER A 103 -5.70 5.50 1.21
CA SER A 103 -5.98 6.85 0.65
C SER A 103 -5.11 7.95 1.26
N PRO A 104 -4.85 7.97 2.59
CA PRO A 104 -3.92 8.93 3.16
C PRO A 104 -2.48 8.81 2.65
N VAL A 105 -2.01 7.59 2.34
CA VAL A 105 -0.68 7.39 1.74
C VAL A 105 -0.62 8.02 0.36
N PHE A 106 -1.62 7.75 -0.51
CA PHE A 106 -1.71 8.38 -1.83
C PHE A 106 -1.82 9.90 -1.74
N ALA A 107 -2.68 10.40 -0.86
CA ALA A 107 -2.87 11.84 -0.66
C ALA A 107 -1.57 12.52 -0.19
N SER A 108 -0.88 11.94 0.79
CA SER A 108 0.40 12.45 1.27
C SER A 108 1.47 12.45 0.16
N GLY A 109 1.54 11.39 -0.63
CA GLY A 109 2.48 11.30 -1.75
C GLY A 109 2.20 12.35 -2.84
N ASN A 110 0.95 12.53 -3.24
CA ASN A 110 0.56 13.55 -4.21
C ASN A 110 0.86 14.97 -3.71
N LEU A 111 0.70 15.22 -2.41
CA LEU A 111 1.05 16.51 -1.80
C LEU A 111 2.57 16.72 -1.77
N VAL A 112 3.37 15.68 -1.53
CA VAL A 112 4.84 15.77 -1.64
C VAL A 112 5.24 16.15 -3.07
N VAL A 113 4.59 15.61 -4.10
CA VAL A 113 4.86 16.03 -5.49
C VAL A 113 4.56 17.51 -5.66
N LYS A 114 3.38 17.98 -5.23
CA LYS A 114 2.97 19.39 -5.32
C LYS A 114 3.92 20.34 -4.60
N GLU A 115 4.49 19.93 -3.49
CA GLU A 115 5.43 20.74 -2.70
C GLU A 115 6.86 20.72 -3.28
N THR A 116 7.20 19.73 -4.09
CA THR A 116 8.59 19.48 -4.55
C THR A 116 8.82 19.86 -6.00
N VAL A 117 7.78 19.78 -6.84
CA VAL A 117 7.84 19.98 -8.28
C VAL A 117 7.21 21.32 -8.65
N PRO A 118 7.83 22.12 -9.55
CA PRO A 118 7.22 23.35 -10.06
C PRO A 118 5.85 23.10 -10.70
N GLU A 119 4.95 24.08 -10.64
CA GLU A 119 3.59 23.97 -11.20
C GLU A 119 3.57 23.56 -12.68
N GLU A 120 4.51 24.06 -13.45
CA GLU A 120 4.68 23.75 -14.88
C GLU A 120 4.96 22.26 -15.13
N SER A 121 5.61 21.58 -14.22
CA SER A 121 5.99 20.15 -14.29
C SER A 121 5.12 19.24 -13.40
N LEU A 122 4.05 19.76 -12.83
CA LEU A 122 3.23 19.00 -11.87
C LEU A 122 2.59 17.77 -12.52
N THR A 123 2.07 17.91 -13.73
CA THR A 123 1.46 16.79 -14.47
C THR A 123 2.49 15.70 -14.76
N GLU A 124 3.71 16.09 -15.12
CA GLU A 124 4.81 15.16 -15.33
C GLU A 124 5.18 14.43 -14.01
N GLY A 125 5.32 15.16 -12.92
CA GLY A 125 5.61 14.58 -11.61
C GLY A 125 4.56 13.56 -11.15
N LEU A 126 3.28 13.86 -11.33
CA LEU A 126 2.18 12.94 -11.03
C LEU A 126 2.17 11.73 -11.98
N SER A 127 2.51 11.92 -13.24
CA SER A 127 2.64 10.83 -14.22
C SER A 127 3.77 9.86 -13.83
N TRP A 128 4.90 10.37 -13.35
CA TRP A 128 5.99 9.53 -12.83
C TRP A 128 5.56 8.70 -11.62
N VAL A 129 4.77 9.27 -10.70
CA VAL A 129 4.21 8.53 -9.56
C VAL A 129 3.27 7.41 -10.04
N SER A 130 2.42 7.69 -11.02
CA SER A 130 1.53 6.69 -11.62
C SER A 130 2.31 5.58 -12.31
N THR A 131 3.34 5.93 -13.07
CA THR A 131 4.23 4.96 -13.74
C THR A 131 4.96 4.09 -12.71
N ALA A 132 5.49 4.68 -11.64
CA ALA A 132 6.11 3.96 -10.53
C ALA A 132 5.14 2.94 -9.90
N GLY A 133 3.88 3.34 -9.74
CA GLY A 133 2.82 2.46 -9.27
C GLY A 133 2.60 1.25 -10.18
N THR A 134 2.52 1.47 -11.48
CA THR A 134 2.34 0.40 -12.48
C THR A 134 3.53 -0.56 -12.52
N VAL A 135 4.75 -0.03 -12.48
CA VAL A 135 5.99 -0.83 -12.38
C VAL A 135 5.96 -1.67 -11.11
N GLY A 136 5.60 -1.06 -9.98
CA GLY A 136 5.47 -1.76 -8.70
C GLY A 136 4.44 -2.88 -8.76
N ALA A 137 3.27 -2.63 -9.33
CA ALA A 137 2.23 -3.64 -9.51
C ALA A 137 2.73 -4.85 -10.31
N SER A 138 3.48 -4.62 -11.39
CA SER A 138 4.04 -5.68 -12.22
C SER A 138 5.06 -6.52 -11.46
N PHE A 139 6.00 -5.89 -10.77
CA PHE A 139 6.98 -6.60 -9.93
C PHE A 139 6.34 -7.33 -8.75
N GLY A 140 5.33 -6.73 -8.12
CA GLY A 140 4.59 -7.36 -7.03
C GLY A 140 3.92 -8.66 -7.45
N SER A 141 3.22 -8.65 -8.59
CA SER A 141 2.60 -9.86 -9.15
C SER A 141 3.63 -10.92 -9.51
N MET A 142 4.73 -10.51 -10.15
CA MET A 142 5.80 -11.43 -10.57
C MET A 142 6.46 -12.12 -9.36
N ILE A 143 6.89 -11.35 -8.37
CA ILE A 143 7.58 -11.89 -7.19
C ILE A 143 6.62 -12.79 -6.38
N THR A 144 5.38 -12.35 -6.20
CA THR A 144 4.39 -13.15 -5.47
C THR A 144 4.05 -14.44 -6.22
N GLY A 145 3.97 -14.39 -7.55
CA GLY A 145 3.81 -15.58 -8.38
C GLY A 145 4.94 -16.58 -8.20
N ILE A 146 6.19 -16.12 -8.21
CA ILE A 146 7.37 -16.97 -7.95
C ILE A 146 7.30 -17.60 -6.54
N VAL A 147 6.89 -16.84 -5.54
CA VAL A 147 6.71 -17.37 -4.17
C VAL A 147 5.62 -18.44 -4.14
N LEU A 148 4.51 -18.25 -4.86
CA LEU A 148 3.43 -19.24 -4.95
C LEU A 148 3.85 -20.53 -5.65
N ASP A 149 4.76 -20.46 -6.62
CA ASP A 149 5.29 -21.63 -7.31
C ASP A 149 6.19 -22.50 -6.42
N HIS A 150 6.81 -21.91 -5.40
CA HIS A 150 7.79 -22.58 -4.54
C HIS A 150 7.36 -22.73 -3.07
N ALA A 151 6.26 -22.10 -2.67
CA ALA A 151 5.77 -22.07 -1.29
C ALA A 151 4.25 -22.24 -1.24
N THR A 152 3.71 -22.29 -0.03
CA THR A 152 2.25 -22.40 0.16
C THR A 152 1.55 -21.06 -0.05
N PRO A 153 0.25 -21.05 -0.44
CA PRO A 153 -0.53 -19.81 -0.53
C PRO A 153 -0.52 -19.01 0.78
N ASN A 154 -0.52 -19.67 1.92
CA ASN A 154 -0.42 -19.06 3.24
C ASN A 154 0.87 -18.27 3.43
N THR A 155 1.99 -18.79 2.96
CA THR A 155 3.29 -18.13 2.99
C THR A 155 3.31 -16.90 2.10
N SER A 156 2.61 -16.92 0.97
CA SER A 156 2.55 -15.77 0.06
C SER A 156 1.87 -14.54 0.67
N LEU A 157 0.99 -14.71 1.65
CA LEU A 157 0.40 -13.60 2.41
C LEU A 157 1.40 -12.82 3.27
N MET A 158 2.64 -13.31 3.40
CA MET A 158 3.73 -12.51 3.97
C MET A 158 4.18 -11.40 3.04
N MET A 159 4.04 -11.55 1.73
CA MET A 159 4.53 -10.58 0.74
C MET A 159 3.92 -9.19 0.89
N PRO A 160 2.59 -9.01 1.07
CA PRO A 160 2.00 -7.68 1.26
C PRO A 160 2.65 -6.88 2.38
N TRP A 161 2.78 -7.42 3.58
CA TRP A 161 3.35 -6.68 4.69
C TRP A 161 4.86 -6.52 4.59
N ILE A 162 5.58 -7.46 3.99
CA ILE A 162 7.02 -7.31 3.71
C ILE A 162 7.25 -6.14 2.75
N PHE A 163 6.48 -6.01 1.68
CA PHE A 163 6.63 -4.92 0.73
C PHE A 163 6.30 -3.57 1.37
N VAL A 164 5.19 -3.45 2.12
CA VAL A 164 4.89 -2.20 2.82
C VAL A 164 5.98 -1.84 3.81
N LEU A 165 6.47 -2.81 4.58
CA LEU A 165 7.57 -2.60 5.51
C LEU A 165 8.83 -2.09 4.79
N CYS A 166 9.15 -2.66 3.63
CA CYS A 166 10.29 -2.23 2.80
C CYS A 166 10.11 -0.82 2.21
N SER A 167 8.89 -0.30 2.12
CA SER A 167 8.64 1.08 1.65
C SER A 167 9.01 2.14 2.69
N ILE A 168 8.98 1.79 3.98
CA ILE A 168 9.23 2.72 5.10
C ILE A 168 10.64 3.32 5.06
N PRO A 169 11.73 2.58 4.84
CA PRO A 169 13.07 3.14 4.73
C PRO A 169 13.19 4.22 3.64
N PHE A 170 12.53 4.02 2.50
CA PHE A 170 12.51 5.03 1.42
C PHE A 170 11.75 6.29 1.83
N ALA A 171 10.65 6.15 2.56
CA ALA A 171 9.91 7.27 3.10
C ALA A 171 10.72 8.04 4.17
N LEU A 172 11.47 7.33 5.01
CA LEU A 172 12.39 7.93 5.97
C LEU A 172 13.51 8.69 5.27
N LEU A 173 14.10 8.12 4.21
CA LEU A 173 15.09 8.82 3.38
C LEU A 173 14.56 10.13 2.82
N GLY A 174 13.34 10.10 2.25
CA GLY A 174 12.68 11.31 1.75
C GLY A 174 12.49 12.37 2.84
N TRP A 175 12.04 11.94 4.01
CA TRP A 175 11.87 12.83 5.15
C TRP A 175 13.18 13.46 5.62
N PHE A 176 14.25 12.67 5.74
CA PHE A 176 15.59 13.17 6.13
C PHE A 176 16.16 14.17 5.11
N ILE A 177 15.97 13.91 3.81
CA ILE A 177 16.44 14.81 2.75
C ILE A 177 15.75 16.18 2.85
N VAL A 178 14.44 16.18 3.05
CA VAL A 178 13.67 17.44 3.19
C VAL A 178 14.06 18.17 4.47
N ARG A 179 14.23 17.46 5.57
CA ARG A 179 14.63 18.08 6.86
C ARG A 179 16.02 18.74 6.83
N LYS A 180 16.94 18.23 6.00
CA LYS A 180 18.28 18.83 5.85
C LYS A 180 18.31 20.08 4.96
N ARG A 181 17.26 20.29 4.16
CA ARG A 181 17.19 21.43 3.22
C ARG A 181 16.39 22.61 3.78
N GLY A 182 15.65 22.46 4.85
CA GLY A 182 14.93 23.50 5.58
C GLY A 182 15.63 23.81 6.89
#